data_fc2723320b805db27ea26243fc518351
#
_entry.id   fc2723320b805db27ea26243fc518351
#
_cell.length_a   1.000
_cell.length_b   1.000
_cell.length_c   1.000
_cell.angle_alpha   90.00
_cell.angle_beta   90.00
_cell.angle_gamma   90.00
#
_symmetry.space_group_name_H-M   'P 1'
#
loop_
_entity.id
_entity.type
_entity.pdbx_description
1 polymer ?
#
loop_
_entity_poly.entity_id
_entity_poly.type
_entity_poly.pdbx_seq_one_letter_code
_entity_poly.pdbx_strand_id
1 'polypeptide(L)'
;MAVFYWTLRALLSHWRRHPVQFFSVLTGLWLATALLTGVQALNSQARDSYARASQLIGGEPQASLSAPDAASFPQALFAELRRAGWPVSPVVQGRVLLKGHEDQRLQLMGIDPLSLPGSGAVAGQRLSQAQMVAFFDPPGRTWIAPHTLQALGLQAGERPLTASGQALPPLQVQPDMAPGMLLTDIGFAQPLLDMPGRLSRLLLDKSFAAAHPTPPAGLQLKQGEDNNLARLTESFHLNLDALGFLSFVVGLFIVHAAIGLALEQRRGLLRTLRACGVSARMLILGLGMELGALALLGGVLGVASGYVLASVLLPDVAASLRGLYGAEVPGQLSLSPWWWLAG
;
A
#
# COMPACT_ATOMS: atom_id res chain seq x y z
N MET A 1 46.15 -18.67 21.38
CA MET A 1 45.74 -18.77 19.94
C MET A 1 45.65 -20.21 19.45
N ALA A 2 46.65 -21.04 19.68
CA ALA A 2 46.64 -22.44 19.21
C ALA A 2 45.41 -23.27 19.67
N VAL A 3 45.04 -23.20 20.98
CA VAL A 3 43.89 -23.93 21.53
C VAL A 3 42.58 -23.54 20.86
N PHE A 4 42.38 -22.24 20.60
CA PHE A 4 41.19 -21.75 19.88
C PHE A 4 41.08 -22.27 18.46
N TYR A 5 42.17 -22.27 17.71
CA TYR A 5 42.24 -22.85 16.36
C TYR A 5 41.87 -24.33 16.33
N TRP A 6 42.40 -25.13 17.26
CA TRP A 6 42.09 -26.55 17.34
C TRP A 6 40.63 -26.81 17.80
N THR A 7 40.11 -25.97 18.70
CA THR A 7 38.70 -26.03 19.12
C THR A 7 37.77 -25.74 17.95
N LEU A 8 38.04 -24.68 17.17
CA LEU A 8 37.24 -24.32 16.01
C LEU A 8 37.31 -25.42 14.92
N ARG A 9 38.50 -25.97 14.70
CA ARG A 9 38.68 -27.09 13.75
C ARG A 9 37.94 -28.34 14.19
N ALA A 10 37.91 -28.64 15.48
CA ALA A 10 37.12 -29.76 16.03
C ALA A 10 35.61 -29.55 15.85
N LEU A 11 35.11 -28.33 16.10
CA LEU A 11 33.70 -27.96 15.86
C LEU A 11 33.30 -28.08 14.40
N LEU A 12 34.11 -27.52 13.50
CA LEU A 12 33.89 -27.61 12.05
C LEU A 12 33.97 -29.03 11.48
N SER A 13 34.86 -29.89 12.07
CA SER A 13 34.96 -31.27 11.63
C SER A 13 33.72 -32.10 11.91
N HIS A 14 32.91 -31.69 12.88
CA HIS A 14 31.64 -32.33 13.22
C HIS A 14 30.67 -32.34 12.02
N TRP A 15 30.55 -31.22 11.30
CA TRP A 15 29.67 -31.09 10.14
C TRP A 15 30.05 -32.03 8.98
N ARG A 16 31.36 -32.28 8.77
CA ARG A 16 31.81 -33.23 7.76
C ARG A 16 31.41 -34.67 8.08
N ARG A 17 31.30 -35.00 9.38
CA ARG A 17 30.90 -36.33 9.84
C ARG A 17 29.38 -36.51 9.95
N HIS A 18 28.66 -35.40 10.07
CA HIS A 18 27.18 -35.38 10.22
C HIS A 18 26.53 -34.42 9.19
N PRO A 19 26.60 -34.72 7.88
CA PRO A 19 26.10 -33.80 6.86
C PRO A 19 24.58 -33.55 6.96
N VAL A 20 23.83 -34.57 7.38
CA VAL A 20 22.36 -34.41 7.58
C VAL A 20 22.02 -33.32 8.60
N GLN A 21 22.80 -33.24 9.68
CA GLN A 21 22.62 -32.20 10.70
C GLN A 21 22.97 -30.81 10.15
N PHE A 22 24.06 -30.73 9.38
CA PHE A 22 24.44 -29.48 8.70
C PHE A 22 23.32 -28.96 7.82
N PHE A 23 22.81 -29.81 6.91
CA PHE A 23 21.74 -29.41 6.01
C PHE A 23 20.42 -29.09 6.76
N SER A 24 20.11 -29.83 7.83
CA SER A 24 18.90 -29.54 8.63
C SER A 24 18.94 -28.14 9.25
N VAL A 25 20.08 -27.75 9.84
CA VAL A 25 20.24 -26.41 10.45
C VAL A 25 20.23 -25.33 9.37
N LEU A 26 20.99 -25.55 8.28
CA LEU A 26 21.05 -24.60 7.18
C LEU A 26 19.66 -24.41 6.53
N THR A 27 18.94 -25.51 6.29
CA THR A 27 17.57 -25.45 5.73
C THR A 27 16.61 -24.74 6.70
N GLY A 28 16.71 -24.97 8.00
CA GLY A 28 15.89 -24.26 8.99
C GLY A 28 16.13 -22.76 8.97
N LEU A 29 17.39 -22.31 8.98
CA LEU A 29 17.77 -20.91 8.89
C LEU A 29 17.35 -20.29 7.56
N TRP A 30 17.61 -20.99 6.47
CA TRP A 30 17.21 -20.58 5.12
C TRP A 30 15.69 -20.40 5.01
N LEU A 31 14.91 -21.40 5.45
CA LEU A 31 13.45 -21.37 5.34
C LEU A 31 12.82 -20.27 6.20
N ALA A 32 13.34 -20.09 7.44
CA ALA A 32 12.88 -19.04 8.33
C ALA A 32 13.09 -17.65 7.71
N THR A 33 14.27 -17.40 7.14
CA THR A 33 14.58 -16.12 6.49
C THR A 33 13.80 -15.96 5.18
N ALA A 34 13.65 -17.02 4.38
CA ALA A 34 12.88 -16.97 3.13
C ALA A 34 11.39 -16.64 3.40
N LEU A 35 10.80 -17.26 4.42
CA LEU A 35 9.42 -16.98 4.85
C LEU A 35 9.25 -15.53 5.27
N LEU A 36 10.13 -15.04 6.16
CA LEU A 36 10.08 -13.66 6.64
C LEU A 36 10.23 -12.67 5.49
N THR A 37 11.24 -12.86 4.64
CA THR A 37 11.52 -11.97 3.50
C THR A 37 10.38 -12.00 2.48
N GLY A 38 9.85 -13.18 2.16
CA GLY A 38 8.74 -13.32 1.21
C GLY A 38 7.47 -12.60 1.69
N VAL A 39 7.10 -12.78 2.95
CA VAL A 39 5.93 -12.11 3.54
C VAL A 39 6.13 -10.60 3.62
N GLN A 40 7.32 -10.14 4.05
CA GLN A 40 7.62 -8.70 4.11
C GLN A 40 7.62 -8.06 2.71
N ALA A 41 8.14 -8.74 1.69
CA ALA A 41 8.14 -8.27 0.31
C ALA A 41 6.71 -8.09 -0.22
N LEU A 42 5.82 -9.07 0.01
CA LEU A 42 4.43 -8.99 -0.38
C LEU A 42 3.67 -7.90 0.40
N ASN A 43 3.92 -7.78 1.71
CA ASN A 43 3.30 -6.77 2.54
C ASN A 43 3.71 -5.34 2.13
N SER A 44 5.01 -5.11 1.87
CA SER A 44 5.47 -3.79 1.42
C SER A 44 4.86 -3.41 0.08
N GLN A 45 4.82 -4.35 -0.87
CA GLN A 45 4.22 -4.10 -2.18
C GLN A 45 2.72 -3.81 -2.08
N ALA A 46 1.99 -4.53 -1.22
CA ALA A 46 0.59 -4.26 -0.96
C ALA A 46 0.40 -2.84 -0.39
N ARG A 47 1.20 -2.44 0.61
CA ARG A 47 1.17 -1.09 1.19
C ARG A 47 1.47 -0.01 0.15
N ASP A 48 2.52 -0.19 -0.65
CA ASP A 48 2.91 0.78 -1.69
C ASP A 48 1.82 0.92 -2.77
N SER A 49 1.12 -0.16 -3.08
CA SER A 49 0.00 -0.13 -4.03
C SER A 49 -1.20 0.62 -3.46
N TYR A 50 -1.52 0.39 -2.19
CA TYR A 50 -2.58 1.13 -1.50
C TYR A 50 -2.23 2.60 -1.28
N ALA A 51 -0.99 2.91 -0.89
CA ALA A 51 -0.53 4.28 -0.74
C ALA A 51 -0.63 5.06 -2.06
N ARG A 52 -0.23 4.44 -3.17
CA ARG A 52 -0.39 5.03 -4.51
C ARG A 52 -1.85 5.20 -4.89
N ALA A 53 -2.69 4.19 -4.66
CA ALA A 53 -4.12 4.31 -4.91
C ALA A 53 -4.76 5.43 -4.09
N SER A 54 -4.39 5.58 -2.82
CA SER A 54 -4.89 6.66 -1.96
C SER A 54 -4.39 8.05 -2.39
N GLN A 55 -3.14 8.16 -2.85
CA GLN A 55 -2.60 9.40 -3.42
C GLN A 55 -3.29 9.80 -4.72
N LEU A 56 -3.64 8.83 -5.56
CA LEU A 56 -4.37 9.05 -6.82
C LEU A 56 -5.81 9.48 -6.57
N ILE A 57 -6.43 9.02 -5.49
CA ILE A 57 -7.82 9.37 -5.13
C ILE A 57 -7.92 10.74 -4.45
N GLY A 58 -6.88 11.21 -3.76
CA GLY A 58 -6.97 12.39 -2.90
C GLY A 58 -5.92 13.48 -3.11
N GLY A 59 -4.87 13.23 -3.87
CA GLY A 59 -3.68 14.11 -3.75
C GLY A 59 -3.07 14.03 -2.34
N GLU A 60 -2.34 15.05 -1.91
CA GLU A 60 -1.90 15.16 -0.52
C GLU A 60 -3.11 15.08 0.43
N PRO A 61 -2.96 14.46 1.62
CA PRO A 61 -4.07 14.31 2.57
C PRO A 61 -4.63 15.70 2.91
N GLN A 62 -5.76 16.01 2.31
CA GLN A 62 -6.46 17.28 2.48
C GLN A 62 -7.48 17.14 3.60
N ALA A 63 -7.62 18.19 4.39
CA ALA A 63 -8.76 18.28 5.29
C ALA A 63 -10.05 18.51 4.48
N SER A 64 -11.17 18.08 4.98
CA SER A 64 -12.46 18.31 4.35
C SER A 64 -13.50 18.81 5.33
N LEU A 65 -14.38 19.69 4.86
CA LEU A 65 -15.57 20.13 5.56
C LEU A 65 -16.79 19.42 4.96
N SER A 66 -17.59 18.78 5.79
CA SER A 66 -18.81 18.09 5.38
C SER A 66 -19.95 18.38 6.37
N ALA A 67 -21.18 18.22 5.94
CA ALA A 67 -22.30 18.29 6.86
C ALA A 67 -22.31 17.06 7.79
N PRO A 68 -22.62 17.23 9.10
CA PRO A 68 -22.54 16.14 10.07
C PRO A 68 -23.50 14.99 9.76
N ASP A 69 -24.75 15.30 9.41
CA ASP A 69 -25.83 14.34 9.26
C ASP A 69 -26.46 14.32 7.87
N ALA A 70 -25.86 15.04 6.90
CA ALA A 70 -26.38 15.13 5.55
C ALA A 70 -25.34 14.71 4.51
N ALA A 71 -25.79 14.00 3.48
CA ALA A 71 -24.95 13.62 2.36
C ALA A 71 -24.53 14.83 1.49
N SER A 72 -25.19 15.98 1.63
CA SER A 72 -24.93 17.18 0.84
C SER A 72 -25.45 18.44 1.54
N PHE A 73 -24.89 19.60 1.17
CA PHE A 73 -25.26 20.92 1.68
C PHE A 73 -25.35 21.95 0.53
N PRO A 74 -25.98 23.12 0.74
CA PRO A 74 -26.14 24.14 -0.29
C PRO A 74 -24.81 24.71 -0.78
N GLN A 75 -24.66 24.91 -2.08
CA GLN A 75 -23.48 25.53 -2.70
C GLN A 75 -23.25 26.98 -2.23
N ALA A 76 -24.31 27.69 -1.79
CA ALA A 76 -24.21 29.04 -1.23
C ALA A 76 -23.18 29.13 -0.10
N LEU A 77 -23.10 28.11 0.73
CA LEU A 77 -22.14 28.03 1.84
C LEU A 77 -20.68 28.06 1.38
N PHE A 78 -20.36 27.45 0.23
CA PHE A 78 -19.05 27.57 -0.38
C PHE A 78 -18.73 29.03 -0.73
N ALA A 79 -19.67 29.75 -1.34
CA ALA A 79 -19.47 31.14 -1.72
C ALA A 79 -19.30 32.06 -0.50
N GLU A 80 -19.99 31.78 0.59
CA GLU A 80 -19.86 32.50 1.86
C GLU A 80 -18.46 32.27 2.48
N LEU A 81 -18.02 31.02 2.55
CA LEU A 81 -16.70 30.68 3.09
C LEU A 81 -15.57 31.28 2.26
N ARG A 82 -15.67 31.26 0.92
CA ARG A 82 -14.69 31.91 0.04
C ARG A 82 -14.61 33.40 0.27
N ARG A 83 -15.75 34.09 0.44
CA ARG A 83 -15.78 35.54 0.78
C ARG A 83 -15.21 35.81 2.17
N ALA A 84 -15.37 34.87 3.10
CA ALA A 84 -14.76 34.93 4.42
C ALA A 84 -13.25 34.59 4.45
N GLY A 85 -12.63 34.34 3.29
CA GLY A 85 -11.20 34.08 3.16
C GLY A 85 -10.80 32.63 3.37
N TRP A 86 -11.74 31.68 3.41
CA TRP A 86 -11.40 30.26 3.52
C TRP A 86 -10.94 29.71 2.17
N PRO A 87 -9.75 29.09 2.08
CA PRO A 87 -9.23 28.50 0.84
C PRO A 87 -9.87 27.12 0.60
N VAL A 88 -11.18 27.09 0.42
CA VAL A 88 -11.97 25.86 0.20
C VAL A 88 -12.21 25.60 -1.28
N SER A 89 -12.28 24.32 -1.67
CA SER A 89 -12.65 23.86 -3.00
C SER A 89 -13.87 22.94 -2.95
N PRO A 90 -14.88 23.14 -3.81
CA PRO A 90 -16.11 22.38 -3.78
C PRO A 90 -15.92 21.00 -4.44
N VAL A 91 -16.54 19.97 -3.85
CA VAL A 91 -16.60 18.62 -4.40
C VAL A 91 -18.02 18.10 -4.35
N VAL A 92 -18.45 17.53 -5.45
CA VAL A 92 -19.68 16.73 -5.55
C VAL A 92 -19.27 15.30 -5.84
N GLN A 93 -19.82 14.35 -5.11
CA GLN A 93 -19.53 12.94 -5.34
C GLN A 93 -20.78 12.09 -5.17
N GLY A 94 -20.87 11.04 -5.98
CA GLY A 94 -21.97 10.11 -5.92
C GLY A 94 -21.73 8.88 -6.80
N ARG A 95 -22.65 7.94 -6.73
CA ARG A 95 -22.60 6.75 -7.58
C ARG A 95 -23.38 7.01 -8.87
N VAL A 96 -22.80 6.59 -9.99
CA VAL A 96 -23.44 6.65 -11.29
C VAL A 96 -23.47 5.25 -11.91
N LEU A 97 -24.58 4.92 -12.56
CA LEU A 97 -24.72 3.70 -13.36
C LEU A 97 -24.77 4.12 -14.82
N LEU A 98 -24.00 3.40 -15.66
CA LEU A 98 -24.04 3.63 -17.11
C LEU A 98 -25.04 2.69 -17.74
N LYS A 99 -25.74 3.16 -18.75
CA LYS A 99 -26.69 2.36 -19.53
C LYS A 99 -25.96 1.23 -20.24
N GLY A 100 -26.43 0.00 -20.04
CA GLY A 100 -25.79 -1.22 -20.56
C GLY A 100 -24.67 -1.78 -19.66
N HIS A 101 -24.37 -1.11 -18.53
CA HIS A 101 -23.37 -1.54 -17.54
C HIS A 101 -23.90 -1.32 -16.12
N GLU A 102 -25.17 -1.62 -15.87
CA GLU A 102 -25.84 -1.37 -14.60
C GLU A 102 -25.32 -2.25 -13.45
N ASP A 103 -24.60 -3.30 -13.74
CA ASP A 103 -23.88 -4.18 -12.81
C ASP A 103 -22.60 -3.52 -12.25
N GLN A 104 -22.04 -2.53 -12.95
CA GLN A 104 -20.83 -1.84 -12.55
C GLN A 104 -21.14 -0.50 -11.86
N ARG A 105 -20.86 -0.45 -10.58
CA ARG A 105 -21.06 0.78 -9.77
C ARG A 105 -19.84 1.69 -9.92
N LEU A 106 -19.98 2.77 -10.66
CA LEU A 106 -18.94 3.78 -10.84
C LEU A 106 -19.14 4.92 -9.84
N GLN A 107 -18.05 5.46 -9.35
CA GLN A 107 -18.07 6.66 -8.50
C GLN A 107 -17.75 7.89 -9.35
N LEU A 108 -18.71 8.79 -9.50
CA LEU A 108 -18.52 10.07 -10.16
C LEU A 108 -18.11 11.11 -9.12
N MET A 109 -17.02 11.82 -9.40
CA MET A 109 -16.55 12.96 -8.63
C MET A 109 -16.51 14.19 -9.52
N GLY A 110 -17.14 15.25 -9.08
CA GLY A 110 -17.07 16.58 -9.69
C GLY A 110 -16.20 17.49 -8.84
N ILE A 111 -15.23 18.15 -9.46
CA ILE A 111 -14.31 19.09 -8.82
C ILE A 111 -14.26 20.40 -9.58
N ASP A 112 -13.81 21.45 -8.91
CA ASP A 112 -13.45 22.73 -9.54
C ASP A 112 -11.91 22.85 -9.54
N PRO A 113 -11.25 22.65 -10.69
CA PRO A 113 -9.79 22.70 -10.79
C PRO A 113 -9.18 24.05 -10.39
N LEU A 114 -9.97 25.15 -10.52
CA LEU A 114 -9.49 26.50 -10.26
C LEU A 114 -9.38 26.84 -8.78
N SER A 115 -10.17 26.15 -7.95
CA SER A 115 -10.22 26.40 -6.50
C SER A 115 -9.49 25.36 -5.64
N LEU A 116 -8.87 24.34 -6.27
CA LEU A 116 -8.17 23.27 -5.55
C LEU A 116 -7.07 23.86 -4.65
N PRO A 117 -7.00 23.46 -3.37
CA PRO A 117 -5.92 23.85 -2.49
C PRO A 117 -4.59 23.20 -2.91
N GLY A 118 -3.47 23.89 -2.65
CA GLY A 118 -2.13 23.40 -2.97
C GLY A 118 -1.66 23.72 -4.39
N SER A 119 -0.90 22.82 -5.00
CA SER A 119 -0.23 23.05 -6.30
C SER A 119 -1.16 23.03 -7.53
N GLY A 120 -2.48 22.96 -7.36
CA GLY A 120 -3.42 22.85 -8.48
C GLY A 120 -3.30 21.54 -9.26
N ALA A 121 -2.77 20.49 -8.61
CA ALA A 121 -2.67 19.17 -9.20
C ALA A 121 -4.03 18.45 -9.09
N VAL A 122 -4.52 17.94 -10.20
CA VAL A 122 -5.71 17.09 -10.28
C VAL A 122 -5.23 15.66 -10.57
N ALA A 123 -5.63 14.71 -9.78
CA ALA A 123 -5.18 13.32 -9.89
C ALA A 123 -3.64 13.18 -9.94
N GLY A 124 -2.92 13.95 -9.10
CA GLY A 124 -1.46 13.90 -9.02
C GLY A 124 -0.69 14.62 -10.14
N GLN A 125 -1.39 15.17 -11.14
CA GLN A 125 -0.77 15.86 -12.28
C GLN A 125 -1.09 17.36 -12.27
N ARG A 126 -0.08 18.17 -12.56
CA ARG A 126 -0.30 19.59 -12.86
C ARG A 126 -0.88 19.71 -14.27
N LEU A 127 -2.11 20.19 -14.36
CA LEU A 127 -2.75 20.44 -15.63
C LEU A 127 -2.07 21.59 -16.37
N SER A 128 -1.81 21.41 -17.66
CA SER A 128 -1.51 22.53 -18.52
C SER A 128 -2.75 23.43 -18.67
N GLN A 129 -2.55 24.69 -18.99
CA GLN A 129 -3.66 25.63 -19.18
C GLN A 129 -4.68 25.12 -20.22
N ALA A 130 -4.21 24.53 -21.31
CA ALA A 130 -5.08 23.96 -22.35
C ALA A 130 -5.91 22.77 -21.84
N GLN A 131 -5.32 21.90 -21.01
CA GLN A 131 -6.03 20.77 -20.39
C GLN A 131 -7.06 21.25 -19.36
N MET A 132 -6.73 22.29 -18.61
CA MET A 132 -7.63 22.90 -17.65
C MET A 132 -8.85 23.50 -18.37
N VAL A 133 -8.65 24.27 -19.42
CA VAL A 133 -9.75 24.83 -20.21
C VAL A 133 -10.62 23.70 -20.79
N ALA A 134 -10.02 22.68 -21.40
CA ALA A 134 -10.76 21.56 -21.98
C ALA A 134 -11.55 20.73 -20.94
N PHE A 135 -11.23 20.84 -19.64
CA PHE A 135 -11.91 20.12 -18.58
C PHE A 135 -13.28 20.73 -18.24
N PHE A 136 -13.41 22.05 -18.22
CA PHE A 136 -14.66 22.74 -17.86
C PHE A 136 -15.38 23.41 -19.05
N ASP A 137 -14.67 23.70 -20.18
CA ASP A 137 -15.30 24.29 -21.35
C ASP A 137 -16.13 23.22 -22.11
N PRO A 138 -17.41 23.49 -22.45
CA PRO A 138 -18.25 22.52 -23.15
C PRO A 138 -17.61 21.97 -24.44
N PRO A 139 -17.64 20.66 -24.68
CA PRO A 139 -18.45 19.63 -23.99
C PRO A 139 -17.85 19.09 -22.69
N GLY A 140 -16.75 19.64 -22.18
CA GLY A 140 -16.05 19.18 -21.00
C GLY A 140 -15.28 17.87 -21.23
N ARG A 141 -14.74 17.31 -20.15
CA ARG A 141 -14.09 16.00 -20.20
C ARG A 141 -14.37 15.21 -18.94
N THR A 142 -14.48 13.89 -19.09
CA THR A 142 -14.55 12.95 -17.97
C THR A 142 -13.32 12.07 -17.98
N TRP A 143 -12.50 12.15 -16.95
CA TRP A 143 -11.33 11.31 -16.82
C TRP A 143 -11.71 9.94 -16.26
N ILE A 144 -11.08 8.92 -16.80
CA ILE A 144 -11.33 7.51 -16.48
C ILE A 144 -10.01 6.74 -16.52
N ALA A 145 -9.88 5.76 -15.61
CA ALA A 145 -8.74 4.85 -15.63
C ALA A 145 -8.76 3.94 -16.88
N PRO A 146 -7.57 3.60 -17.45
CA PRO A 146 -7.51 2.71 -18.62
C PRO A 146 -8.18 1.37 -18.39
N HIS A 147 -7.98 0.79 -17.22
CA HIS A 147 -8.59 -0.48 -16.85
C HIS A 147 -10.14 -0.41 -16.77
N THR A 148 -10.67 0.68 -16.21
CA THR A 148 -12.12 0.90 -16.13
C THR A 148 -12.73 1.06 -17.52
N LEU A 149 -12.05 1.79 -18.41
CA LEU A 149 -12.48 1.94 -19.78
C LEU A 149 -12.55 0.60 -20.53
N GLN A 150 -11.51 -0.24 -20.36
CA GLN A 150 -11.47 -1.59 -20.94
C GLN A 150 -12.54 -2.51 -20.35
N ALA A 151 -12.73 -2.48 -19.03
CA ALA A 151 -13.76 -3.30 -18.35
C ALA A 151 -15.19 -2.94 -18.81
N LEU A 152 -15.42 -1.68 -19.17
CA LEU A 152 -16.68 -1.20 -19.74
C LEU A 152 -16.78 -1.43 -21.25
N GLY A 153 -15.71 -1.84 -21.93
CA GLY A 153 -15.70 -2.00 -23.39
C GLY A 153 -15.90 -0.69 -24.15
N LEU A 154 -15.65 0.47 -23.50
CA LEU A 154 -15.82 1.81 -24.07
C LEU A 154 -14.52 2.30 -24.70
N GLN A 155 -14.62 3.32 -25.55
CA GLN A 155 -13.48 3.95 -26.20
C GLN A 155 -13.23 5.38 -25.70
N ALA A 156 -11.96 5.82 -25.78
CA ALA A 156 -11.63 7.20 -25.48
C ALA A 156 -12.35 8.17 -26.45
N GLY A 157 -12.91 9.25 -25.89
CA GLY A 157 -13.73 10.20 -26.63
C GLY A 157 -15.21 9.86 -26.71
N GLU A 158 -15.61 8.65 -26.30
CA GLU A 158 -17.00 8.23 -26.26
C GLU A 158 -17.78 8.99 -25.17
N ARG A 159 -19.09 9.16 -25.37
CA ARG A 159 -20.00 9.86 -24.46
C ARG A 159 -21.08 8.89 -23.98
N PRO A 160 -20.79 8.04 -22.99
CA PRO A 160 -21.77 7.08 -22.51
C PRO A 160 -22.94 7.78 -21.83
N LEU A 161 -24.10 7.13 -21.89
CA LEU A 161 -25.31 7.60 -21.20
C LEU A 161 -25.35 6.99 -19.79
N THR A 162 -25.80 7.78 -18.84
CA THR A 162 -26.17 7.26 -17.52
C THR A 162 -27.48 6.45 -17.61
N ALA A 163 -27.78 5.67 -16.58
CA ALA A 163 -29.07 4.96 -16.48
C ALA A 163 -30.27 5.95 -16.45
N SER A 164 -30.05 7.20 -16.02
CA SER A 164 -31.03 8.29 -16.08
C SER A 164 -31.16 8.92 -17.49
N GLY A 165 -30.37 8.48 -18.45
CA GLY A 165 -30.42 8.98 -19.85
C GLY A 165 -29.59 10.25 -20.11
N GLN A 166 -28.84 10.73 -19.14
CA GLN A 166 -27.95 11.91 -19.32
C GLN A 166 -26.60 11.48 -19.91
N ALA A 167 -26.07 12.25 -20.85
CA ALA A 167 -24.78 11.98 -21.46
C ALA A 167 -23.63 12.49 -20.58
N LEU A 168 -22.62 11.65 -20.34
CA LEU A 168 -21.37 12.10 -19.75
C LEU A 168 -20.59 12.97 -20.77
N PRO A 169 -19.74 13.89 -20.28
CA PRO A 169 -18.69 14.47 -21.10
C PRO A 169 -17.79 13.40 -21.73
N PRO A 170 -17.14 13.68 -22.89
CA PRO A 170 -16.27 12.72 -23.55
C PRO A 170 -15.23 12.11 -22.62
N LEU A 171 -15.09 10.78 -22.68
CA LEU A 171 -14.14 10.03 -21.85
C LEU A 171 -12.70 10.30 -22.29
N GLN A 172 -11.85 10.64 -21.34
CA GLN A 172 -10.41 10.78 -21.55
C GLN A 172 -9.67 9.85 -20.61
N VAL A 173 -8.77 9.03 -21.17
CA VAL A 173 -7.94 8.12 -20.38
C VAL A 173 -6.92 8.90 -19.58
N GLN A 174 -6.87 8.61 -18.27
CA GLN A 174 -5.87 9.12 -17.36
C GLN A 174 -5.22 7.94 -16.64
N PRO A 175 -3.92 7.66 -16.91
CA PRO A 175 -3.24 6.48 -16.37
C PRO A 175 -3.24 6.38 -14.85
N ASP A 176 -3.17 7.54 -14.19
CA ASP A 176 -3.06 7.63 -12.73
C ASP A 176 -4.42 7.67 -12.00
N MET A 177 -5.52 7.46 -12.71
CA MET A 177 -6.86 7.42 -12.11
C MET A 177 -7.14 6.09 -11.40
N ALA A 178 -7.81 6.17 -10.26
CA ALA A 178 -8.28 4.98 -9.57
C ALA A 178 -9.35 4.23 -10.37
N PRO A 179 -9.31 2.90 -10.41
CA PRO A 179 -10.33 2.10 -11.07
C PRO A 179 -11.73 2.33 -10.49
N GLY A 180 -12.73 2.33 -11.36
CA GLY A 180 -14.12 2.58 -10.96
C GLY A 180 -14.45 4.04 -10.64
N MET A 181 -13.48 4.96 -10.78
CA MET A 181 -13.68 6.39 -10.57
C MET A 181 -13.80 7.13 -11.90
N LEU A 182 -14.74 8.06 -11.95
CA LEU A 182 -14.92 9.06 -13.01
C LEU A 182 -14.71 10.43 -12.41
N LEU A 183 -13.90 11.27 -13.04
CA LEU A 183 -13.64 12.63 -12.60
C LEU A 183 -14.02 13.62 -13.70
N THR A 184 -14.86 14.59 -13.35
CA THR A 184 -15.30 15.64 -14.29
C THR A 184 -15.42 16.99 -13.57
N ASP A 185 -15.68 18.05 -14.33
CA ASP A 185 -15.99 19.35 -13.75
C ASP A 185 -17.28 19.31 -12.93
N ILE A 186 -17.34 20.12 -11.86
CA ILE A 186 -18.45 20.15 -10.93
C ILE A 186 -19.77 20.56 -11.63
N GLY A 187 -19.69 21.45 -12.64
CA GLY A 187 -20.85 21.89 -13.40
C GLY A 187 -21.51 20.77 -14.21
N PHE A 188 -20.73 19.78 -14.66
CA PHE A 188 -21.27 18.58 -15.31
C PHE A 188 -21.68 17.50 -14.29
N ALA A 189 -20.97 17.39 -13.16
CA ALA A 189 -21.26 16.37 -12.17
C ALA A 189 -22.57 16.61 -11.41
N GLN A 190 -22.90 17.86 -11.08
CA GLN A 190 -24.11 18.19 -10.31
C GLN A 190 -25.39 17.67 -10.98
N PRO A 191 -25.67 17.95 -12.27
CA PRO A 191 -26.85 17.39 -12.92
C PRO A 191 -26.79 15.86 -13.06
N LEU A 192 -25.63 15.29 -13.38
CA LEU A 192 -25.44 13.83 -13.53
C LEU A 192 -25.74 13.07 -12.22
N LEU A 193 -25.55 13.70 -11.06
CA LEU A 193 -25.80 13.12 -9.75
C LEU A 193 -27.16 13.57 -9.13
N ASP A 194 -27.95 14.30 -9.89
CA ASP A 194 -29.22 14.90 -9.40
C ASP A 194 -29.01 15.78 -8.15
N MET A 195 -27.93 16.58 -8.16
CA MET A 195 -27.55 17.45 -7.04
C MET A 195 -27.36 18.92 -7.46
N PRO A 196 -28.31 19.55 -8.17
CA PRO A 196 -28.17 20.93 -8.62
C PRO A 196 -28.04 21.89 -7.43
N GLY A 197 -26.98 22.72 -7.44
CA GLY A 197 -26.71 23.69 -6.38
C GLY A 197 -26.36 23.09 -5.02
N ARG A 198 -25.99 21.82 -4.95
CA ARG A 198 -25.58 21.13 -3.73
C ARG A 198 -24.17 20.59 -3.87
N LEU A 199 -23.47 20.48 -2.72
CA LEU A 199 -22.11 19.97 -2.60
C LEU A 199 -22.08 18.82 -1.60
N SER A 200 -21.18 17.87 -1.81
CA SER A 200 -20.95 16.75 -0.89
C SER A 200 -19.96 17.12 0.20
N ARG A 201 -18.89 17.84 -0.17
CA ARG A 201 -17.84 18.30 0.76
C ARG A 201 -17.08 19.46 0.18
N LEU A 202 -16.31 20.16 1.04
CA LEU A 202 -15.30 21.14 0.64
C LEU A 202 -13.93 20.62 1.02
N LEU A 203 -12.99 20.68 0.09
CA LEU A 203 -11.58 20.38 0.37
C LEU A 203 -10.90 21.61 0.95
N LEU A 204 -9.99 21.39 1.86
CA LEU A 204 -9.27 22.43 2.58
C LEU A 204 -7.81 22.04 2.72
N ASP A 205 -6.90 23.00 2.61
CA ASP A 205 -5.49 22.75 2.88
C ASP A 205 -5.27 22.30 4.34
N LYS A 206 -4.45 21.28 4.53
CA LYS A 206 -4.20 20.69 5.84
C LYS A 206 -3.56 21.67 6.81
N SER A 207 -2.67 22.53 6.32
CA SER A 207 -2.00 23.54 7.13
C SER A 207 -3.00 24.60 7.60
N PHE A 208 -3.91 25.02 6.73
CA PHE A 208 -4.98 25.94 7.08
C PHE A 208 -5.98 25.31 8.06
N ALA A 209 -6.36 24.05 7.86
CA ALA A 209 -7.22 23.31 8.76
C ALA A 209 -6.62 23.16 10.17
N ALA A 210 -5.30 22.90 10.25
CA ALA A 210 -4.59 22.83 11.53
C ALA A 210 -4.54 24.18 12.27
N ALA A 211 -4.44 25.28 11.53
CA ALA A 211 -4.47 26.64 12.09
C ALA A 211 -5.88 27.08 12.52
N HIS A 212 -6.92 26.49 11.94
CA HIS A 212 -8.33 26.81 12.18
C HIS A 212 -9.13 25.57 12.59
N PRO A 213 -8.92 25.04 13.81
CA PRO A 213 -9.51 23.77 14.25
C PRO A 213 -11.03 23.85 14.46
N THR A 214 -11.58 25.06 14.59
CA THR A 214 -13.03 25.27 14.77
C THR A 214 -13.71 25.39 13.40
N PRO A 215 -14.54 24.41 13.01
CA PRO A 215 -15.23 24.48 11.73
C PRO A 215 -16.34 25.56 11.76
N PRO A 216 -16.70 26.08 10.59
CA PRO A 216 -17.87 26.95 10.45
C PRO A 216 -19.14 26.27 10.91
N ALA A 217 -20.14 27.08 11.37
CA ALA A 217 -21.41 26.56 11.84
C ALA A 217 -22.10 25.67 10.79
N GLY A 218 -22.59 24.52 11.23
CA GLY A 218 -23.25 23.54 10.35
C GLY A 218 -22.32 22.63 9.53
N LEU A 219 -20.99 22.76 9.69
CA LEU A 219 -20.01 21.86 9.06
C LEU A 219 -19.14 21.19 10.13
N GLN A 220 -18.66 20.02 9.80
CA GLN A 220 -17.65 19.30 10.58
C GLN A 220 -16.32 19.26 9.79
N LEU A 221 -15.24 19.59 10.49
CA LEU A 221 -13.90 19.44 9.95
C LEU A 221 -13.46 17.99 10.11
N LYS A 222 -13.27 17.32 8.99
CA LYS A 222 -12.66 15.98 8.92
C LYS A 222 -11.22 16.15 8.49
N GLN A 223 -10.31 15.99 9.43
CA GLN A 223 -8.87 16.03 9.15
C GLN A 223 -8.42 14.63 8.72
N GLY A 224 -8.25 14.47 7.42
CA GLY A 224 -7.69 13.22 6.85
C GLY A 224 -8.52 11.96 7.20
N GLU A 225 -8.99 11.25 6.20
CA GLU A 225 -9.37 9.84 6.34
C GLU A 225 -10.74 9.44 6.91
N ASP A 226 -11.78 10.24 6.83
CA ASP A 226 -13.14 9.73 7.04
C ASP A 226 -13.81 9.22 5.74
N ASN A 227 -13.05 8.52 4.92
CA ASN A 227 -13.63 7.66 3.88
C ASN A 227 -13.72 6.24 4.44
N ASN A 228 -14.82 5.53 4.20
CA ASN A 228 -14.90 4.08 4.44
C ASN A 228 -13.69 3.33 3.84
N LEU A 229 -13.06 3.92 2.81
CA LEU A 229 -11.82 3.43 2.20
C LEU A 229 -10.63 3.51 3.15
N ALA A 230 -10.48 4.60 3.92
CA ALA A 230 -9.39 4.74 4.90
C ALA A 230 -9.53 3.76 6.07
N ARG A 231 -10.76 3.55 6.56
CA ARG A 231 -11.02 2.52 7.60
C ARG A 231 -10.78 1.10 7.09
N LEU A 232 -11.14 0.83 5.82
CA LEU A 232 -10.82 -0.45 5.17
C LEU A 232 -9.30 -0.59 4.99
N THR A 233 -8.61 0.48 4.63
CA THR A 233 -7.16 0.52 4.49
C THR A 233 -6.47 0.33 5.84
N GLU A 234 -6.95 0.96 6.91
CA GLU A 234 -6.43 0.79 8.27
C GLU A 234 -6.59 -0.66 8.75
N SER A 235 -7.77 -1.25 8.58
CA SER A 235 -7.99 -2.68 8.89
C SER A 235 -7.10 -3.60 8.07
N PHE A 236 -6.85 -3.24 6.82
CA PHE A 236 -5.95 -3.98 5.93
C PHE A 236 -4.49 -3.87 6.38
N HIS A 237 -4.02 -2.66 6.75
CA HIS A 237 -2.68 -2.46 7.31
C HIS A 237 -2.48 -3.26 8.60
N LEU A 238 -3.46 -3.25 9.50
CA LEU A 238 -3.41 -4.06 10.73
C LEU A 238 -3.32 -5.56 10.43
N ASN A 239 -4.05 -6.05 9.43
CA ASN A 239 -3.95 -7.45 9.01
C ASN A 239 -2.58 -7.78 8.41
N LEU A 240 -2.02 -6.89 7.59
CA LEU A 240 -0.66 -7.07 7.04
C LEU A 240 0.40 -7.06 8.14
N ASP A 241 0.27 -6.17 9.13
CA ASP A 241 1.16 -6.13 10.29
C ASP A 241 1.06 -7.40 11.13
N ALA A 242 -0.15 -7.90 11.36
CA ALA A 242 -0.39 -9.16 12.06
C ALA A 242 0.23 -10.36 11.33
N LEU A 243 0.09 -10.43 9.98
CA LEU A 243 0.72 -11.47 9.16
C LEU A 243 2.25 -11.35 9.18
N GLY A 244 2.80 -10.15 9.11
CA GLY A 244 4.24 -9.89 9.24
C GLY A 244 4.77 -10.33 10.60
N PHE A 245 4.07 -9.98 11.68
CA PHE A 245 4.42 -10.40 13.04
C PHE A 245 4.32 -11.91 13.22
N LEU A 246 3.25 -12.54 12.71
CA LEU A 246 3.10 -14.00 12.75
C LEU A 246 4.25 -14.70 12.02
N SER A 247 4.62 -14.23 10.82
CA SER A 247 5.79 -14.73 10.07
C SER A 247 7.08 -14.62 10.87
N PHE A 248 7.29 -13.49 11.55
CA PHE A 248 8.45 -13.27 12.39
C PHE A 248 8.48 -14.27 13.56
N VAL A 249 7.35 -14.47 14.26
CA VAL A 249 7.25 -15.44 15.38
C VAL A 249 7.50 -16.87 14.91
N VAL A 250 6.92 -17.26 13.78
CA VAL A 250 7.15 -18.59 13.19
C VAL A 250 8.61 -18.76 12.78
N GLY A 251 9.21 -17.76 12.12
CA GLY A 251 10.62 -17.75 11.76
C GLY A 251 11.53 -17.91 13.00
N LEU A 252 11.27 -17.13 14.05
CA LEU A 252 11.99 -17.21 15.32
C LEU A 252 11.89 -18.61 15.95
N PHE A 253 10.70 -19.22 15.89
CA PHE A 253 10.49 -20.57 16.40
C PHE A 253 11.27 -21.63 15.61
N ILE A 254 11.29 -21.51 14.28
CA ILE A 254 12.08 -22.40 13.40
C ILE A 254 13.58 -22.28 13.73
N VAL A 255 14.08 -21.04 13.83
CA VAL A 255 15.50 -20.78 14.20
C VAL A 255 15.83 -21.36 15.57
N HIS A 256 14.97 -21.11 16.56
CA HIS A 256 15.12 -21.65 17.92
C HIS A 256 15.17 -23.18 17.91
N ALA A 257 14.25 -23.84 17.20
CA ALA A 257 14.20 -25.29 17.10
C ALA A 257 15.45 -25.86 16.38
N ALA A 258 15.89 -25.23 15.27
CA ALA A 258 17.06 -25.65 14.51
C ALA A 258 18.34 -25.54 15.35
N ILE A 259 18.56 -24.41 16.04
CA ILE A 259 19.72 -24.20 16.91
C ILE A 259 19.67 -25.13 18.12
N GLY A 260 18.49 -25.27 18.75
CA GLY A 260 18.31 -26.15 19.89
C GLY A 260 18.64 -27.59 19.57
N LEU A 261 18.15 -28.11 18.45
CA LEU A 261 18.46 -29.46 17.97
C LEU A 261 19.96 -29.62 17.67
N ALA A 262 20.59 -28.65 17.03
CA ALA A 262 22.02 -28.67 16.74
C ALA A 262 22.88 -28.73 18.01
N LEU A 263 22.54 -27.95 19.04
CA LEU A 263 23.23 -27.96 20.32
C LEU A 263 23.05 -29.25 21.06
N GLU A 264 21.81 -29.81 21.08
CA GLU A 264 21.49 -31.07 21.74
C GLU A 264 22.32 -32.22 21.17
N GLN A 265 22.40 -32.33 19.85
CA GLN A 265 23.15 -33.37 19.16
C GLN A 265 24.66 -33.28 19.38
N ARG A 266 25.18 -32.11 19.79
CA ARG A 266 26.60 -31.87 20.06
C ARG A 266 26.98 -31.90 21.51
N ARG A 267 26.05 -32.17 22.43
CA ARG A 267 26.31 -32.19 23.88
C ARG A 267 27.50 -33.07 24.24
N GLY A 268 27.63 -34.26 23.61
CA GLY A 268 28.74 -35.17 23.84
C GLY A 268 30.11 -34.53 23.47
N LEU A 269 30.24 -33.97 22.32
CA LEU A 269 31.44 -33.25 21.85
C LEU A 269 31.81 -32.09 22.78
N LEU A 270 30.80 -31.27 23.17
CA LEU A 270 31.02 -30.14 24.05
C LEU A 270 31.49 -30.55 25.44
N ARG A 271 30.96 -31.66 26.01
CA ARG A 271 31.40 -32.25 27.29
C ARG A 271 32.87 -32.73 27.19
N THR A 272 33.23 -33.41 26.11
CA THR A 272 34.62 -33.87 25.87
C THR A 272 35.59 -32.69 25.78
N LEU A 273 35.29 -31.64 25.02
CA LEU A 273 36.08 -30.44 24.94
C LEU A 273 36.27 -29.74 26.28
N ARG A 274 35.19 -29.69 27.10
CA ARG A 274 35.26 -29.20 28.50
C ARG A 274 36.18 -30.03 29.35
N ALA A 275 36.10 -31.36 29.29
CA ALA A 275 36.99 -32.27 29.99
C ALA A 275 38.47 -32.12 29.58
N CYS A 276 38.73 -31.78 28.33
CA CYS A 276 40.08 -31.42 27.82
C CYS A 276 40.56 -30.03 28.22
N GLY A 277 39.82 -29.28 29.09
CA GLY A 277 40.25 -28.03 29.65
C GLY A 277 39.88 -26.79 28.79
N VAL A 278 39.04 -26.94 27.75
CA VAL A 278 38.56 -25.78 26.94
C VAL A 278 37.61 -24.94 27.78
N SER A 279 37.84 -23.63 27.92
CA SER A 279 37.01 -22.71 28.67
C SER A 279 35.62 -22.56 28.09
N ALA A 280 34.59 -22.31 28.94
CA ALA A 280 33.21 -22.07 28.48
C ALA A 280 33.12 -20.89 27.49
N ARG A 281 33.84 -19.81 27.77
CA ARG A 281 33.88 -18.62 26.89
C ARG A 281 34.38 -18.98 25.48
N MET A 282 35.41 -19.80 25.39
CA MET A 282 35.97 -20.23 24.11
C MET A 282 35.02 -21.11 23.31
N LEU A 283 34.25 -21.99 23.99
CA LEU A 283 33.20 -22.80 23.35
C LEU A 283 32.04 -21.91 22.86
N ILE A 284 31.56 -20.96 23.68
CA ILE A 284 30.47 -20.05 23.28
C ILE A 284 30.90 -19.20 22.09
N LEU A 285 32.11 -18.65 22.08
CA LEU A 285 32.61 -17.88 20.96
C LEU A 285 32.76 -18.75 19.69
N GLY A 286 33.32 -19.96 19.81
CA GLY A 286 33.49 -20.87 18.68
C GLY A 286 32.13 -21.29 18.08
N LEU A 287 31.17 -21.65 18.92
CA LEU A 287 29.80 -22.00 18.49
C LEU A 287 29.09 -20.77 17.89
N GLY A 288 29.24 -19.59 18.52
CA GLY A 288 28.65 -18.35 18.01
C GLY A 288 29.17 -17.98 16.63
N MET A 289 30.49 -18.11 16.40
CA MET A 289 31.08 -17.87 15.07
C MET A 289 30.61 -18.88 14.02
N GLU A 290 30.51 -20.15 14.40
CA GLU A 290 30.06 -21.23 13.52
C GLU A 290 28.57 -21.06 13.14
N LEU A 291 27.70 -20.88 14.14
CA LEU A 291 26.26 -20.64 13.92
C LEU A 291 26.03 -19.31 13.20
N GLY A 292 26.82 -18.28 13.51
CA GLY A 292 26.78 -16.99 12.81
C GLY A 292 27.14 -17.11 11.33
N ALA A 293 28.15 -17.92 10.99
CA ALA A 293 28.48 -18.18 9.59
C ALA A 293 27.34 -18.93 8.85
N LEU A 294 26.73 -19.92 9.53
CA LEU A 294 25.56 -20.63 8.97
C LEU A 294 24.34 -19.72 8.84
N ALA A 295 24.11 -18.84 9.80
CA ALA A 295 23.03 -17.86 9.76
C ALA A 295 23.23 -16.89 8.61
N LEU A 296 24.47 -16.45 8.38
CA LEU A 296 24.77 -15.56 7.25
C LEU A 296 24.54 -16.27 5.90
N LEU A 297 24.99 -17.51 5.76
CA LEU A 297 24.75 -18.30 4.54
C LEU A 297 23.25 -18.59 4.33
N GLY A 298 22.57 -19.05 5.37
CA GLY A 298 21.13 -19.31 5.35
C GLY A 298 20.32 -18.04 5.11
N GLY A 299 20.74 -16.92 5.71
CA GLY A 299 20.13 -15.59 5.53
C GLY A 299 20.23 -15.10 4.09
N VAL A 300 21.44 -15.12 3.50
CA VAL A 300 21.62 -14.71 2.09
C VAL A 300 20.77 -15.56 1.15
N LEU A 301 20.81 -16.89 1.32
CA LEU A 301 19.99 -17.80 0.52
C LEU A 301 18.50 -17.58 0.76
N GLY A 302 18.11 -17.28 2.01
CA GLY A 302 16.74 -17.01 2.40
C GLY A 302 16.19 -15.73 1.78
N VAL A 303 16.95 -14.62 1.87
CA VAL A 303 16.56 -13.35 1.24
C VAL A 303 16.43 -13.50 -0.27
N ALA A 304 17.40 -14.15 -0.92
CA ALA A 304 17.37 -14.37 -2.36
C ALA A 304 16.15 -15.21 -2.79
N SER A 305 15.91 -16.35 -2.13
CA SER A 305 14.78 -17.23 -2.45
C SER A 305 13.43 -16.63 -2.04
N GLY A 306 13.36 -15.90 -0.92
CA GLY A 306 12.16 -15.16 -0.50
C GLY A 306 11.75 -14.09 -1.50
N TYR A 307 12.73 -13.36 -2.05
CA TYR A 307 12.52 -12.40 -3.12
C TYR A 307 12.00 -13.05 -4.40
N VAL A 308 12.65 -14.15 -4.84
CA VAL A 308 12.20 -14.89 -6.02
C VAL A 308 10.79 -15.42 -5.83
N LEU A 309 10.48 -16.00 -4.66
CA LEU A 309 9.15 -16.51 -4.36
C LEU A 309 8.12 -15.38 -4.39
N ALA A 310 8.42 -14.24 -3.76
CA ALA A 310 7.55 -13.07 -3.79
C ALA A 310 7.33 -12.55 -5.22
N SER A 311 8.38 -12.52 -6.06
CA SER A 311 8.26 -12.07 -7.45
C SER A 311 7.42 -13.01 -8.32
N VAL A 312 7.48 -14.32 -8.07
CA VAL A 312 6.64 -15.31 -8.77
C VAL A 312 5.17 -15.24 -8.33
N LEU A 313 4.92 -14.99 -7.04
CA LEU A 313 3.55 -14.88 -6.49
C LEU A 313 2.92 -13.51 -6.75
N LEU A 314 3.71 -12.49 -7.04
CA LEU A 314 3.24 -11.12 -7.26
C LEU A 314 2.15 -11.01 -8.33
N PRO A 315 2.24 -11.65 -9.52
CA PRO A 315 1.20 -11.60 -10.54
C PRO A 315 -0.15 -12.15 -10.06
N ASP A 316 -0.13 -13.23 -9.28
CA ASP A 316 -1.37 -13.86 -8.75
C ASP A 316 -2.00 -12.99 -7.67
N VAL A 317 -1.18 -12.42 -6.78
CA VAL A 317 -1.63 -11.45 -5.78
C VAL A 317 -2.14 -10.17 -6.45
N ALA A 318 -1.45 -9.69 -7.47
CA ALA A 318 -1.87 -8.53 -8.26
C ALA A 318 -3.20 -8.80 -8.99
N ALA A 319 -3.39 -9.99 -9.56
CA ALA A 319 -4.65 -10.39 -10.19
C ALA A 319 -5.80 -10.44 -9.20
N SER A 320 -5.57 -10.98 -8.00
CA SER A 320 -6.56 -11.04 -6.92
C SER A 320 -6.93 -9.66 -6.40
N LEU A 321 -5.94 -8.79 -6.18
CA LEU A 321 -6.15 -7.40 -5.76
C LEU A 321 -6.84 -6.58 -6.85
N ARG A 322 -6.51 -6.82 -8.11
CA ARG A 322 -7.16 -6.18 -9.26
C ARG A 322 -8.63 -6.59 -9.36
N GLY A 323 -8.95 -7.88 -9.16
CA GLY A 323 -10.31 -8.40 -9.19
C GLY A 323 -11.18 -7.90 -8.03
N LEU A 324 -10.62 -7.74 -6.84
CA LEU A 324 -11.35 -7.35 -5.63
C LEU A 324 -11.39 -5.83 -5.41
N TYR A 325 -10.33 -5.12 -5.76
CA TYR A 325 -10.13 -3.71 -5.41
C TYR A 325 -9.80 -2.81 -6.60
N GLY A 326 -9.66 -3.38 -7.82
CA GLY A 326 -9.33 -2.63 -9.04
C GLY A 326 -7.93 -1.98 -9.03
N ALA A 327 -7.05 -2.36 -8.09
CA ALA A 327 -5.74 -1.76 -7.96
C ALA A 327 -4.74 -2.30 -8.99
N GLU A 328 -4.11 -1.43 -9.76
CA GLU A 328 -2.96 -1.81 -10.59
C GLU A 328 -1.71 -1.92 -9.70
N VAL A 329 -1.21 -3.14 -9.55
CA VAL A 329 0.05 -3.42 -8.86
C VAL A 329 1.15 -3.38 -9.91
N PRO A 330 2.14 -2.46 -9.81
CA PRO A 330 3.30 -2.49 -10.70
C PRO A 330 4.03 -3.82 -10.54
N GLY A 331 4.31 -4.48 -11.65
CA GLY A 331 4.91 -5.81 -11.69
C GLY A 331 6.38 -5.87 -11.26
N GLN A 332 6.93 -4.85 -10.58
CA GLN A 332 8.32 -4.80 -10.13
C GLN A 332 8.39 -4.58 -8.62
N LEU A 333 9.07 -5.53 -7.95
CA LEU A 333 9.42 -5.42 -6.53
C LEU A 333 10.59 -4.45 -6.37
N SER A 334 10.45 -3.43 -5.53
CA SER A 334 11.58 -2.61 -5.11
C SER A 334 12.28 -3.26 -3.91
N LEU A 335 13.57 -3.54 -4.05
CA LEU A 335 14.40 -4.06 -2.95
C LEU A 335 14.71 -2.91 -1.99
N SER A 336 14.13 -2.93 -0.79
CA SER A 336 14.56 -2.03 0.28
C SER A 336 15.82 -2.58 0.96
N PRO A 337 16.86 -1.75 1.19
CA PRO A 337 18.07 -2.16 1.91
C PRO A 337 17.79 -2.72 3.30
N TRP A 338 16.69 -2.32 3.92
CA TRP A 338 16.25 -2.81 5.23
C TRP A 338 15.94 -4.31 5.26
N TRP A 339 15.57 -4.92 4.15
CA TRP A 339 15.29 -6.35 4.09
C TRP A 339 16.53 -7.20 4.30
N TRP A 340 17.69 -6.70 3.87
CA TRP A 340 18.99 -7.35 4.10
C TRP A 340 19.43 -7.31 5.56
N LEU A 341 18.96 -6.33 6.32
CA LEU A 341 19.27 -6.20 7.75
C LEU A 341 18.28 -6.96 8.64
N ALA A 342 17.03 -7.13 8.19
CA ALA A 342 16.00 -7.81 8.95
C ALA A 342 16.00 -9.34 8.77
N GLY A 343 16.48 -9.86 7.63
CA GLY A 343 16.64 -11.29 7.33
C GLY A 343 17.99 -11.82 7.77
#